data_f3e781a5924f44b2fbe64b158025fa68
#
_entry.id   f3e781a5924f44b2fbe64b158025fa68
#
_cell.length_a   1.000
_cell.length_b   1.000
_cell.length_c   1.000
_cell.angle_alpha   90.00
_cell.angle_beta   90.00
_cell.angle_gamma   90.00
#
_symmetry.space_group_name_H-M   'P 1'
#
loop_
_entity.id
_entity.type
_entity.pdbx_description
1 polymer ?
#
loop_
_entity_poly.entity_id
_entity_poly.type
_entity_poly.pdbx_seq_one_letter_code
_entity_poly.pdbx_strand_id
1 'polypeptide(L)'
;MRIKHLLLLSILLLVFAVSCDGQAMVEGEDSLCVASWNVQNLFNAVLDGSEYDEYKPSAGWSQSAYESRLSNASKVLGYLPSATSYIVVLNEIENPNVVEDLIKIGDISKIGFHFYACAGMDGGAIQTAVVSSIPIKGARIHSVSDDQRPILEVEFDTSYGKLFILAVHFKSNIGGQSETAVKRVESASVVRQISRQIQKENPGCLVLVCGDMNEECWDENSMGRFEYSDCPLKVSDTFLRDSWYCFWLDQNLGLWPGGSYMYNEEWKCYDNILVSQAGKDGTGWEYNSCGIVFEGIIKTADQRPFSWDRSLLRGVSDHLPVWVTFFPSV
;
A
#
# COMPACT_ATOMS: atom_id res chain seq x y z
N MET A 1 32.24 -26.36 65.39
CA MET A 1 32.10 -25.14 64.60
C MET A 1 32.37 -25.49 63.14
N ARG A 2 31.31 -25.73 62.34
CA ARG A 2 31.42 -26.06 60.90
C ARG A 2 30.49 -25.12 60.17
N ILE A 3 31.08 -24.22 59.39
CA ILE A 3 30.41 -23.25 58.52
C ILE A 3 29.98 -23.99 57.25
N LYS A 4 28.68 -24.04 56.98
CA LYS A 4 28.15 -24.54 55.73
C LYS A 4 28.08 -23.39 54.72
N HIS A 5 28.85 -23.49 53.63
CA HIS A 5 28.72 -22.62 52.48
C HIS A 5 27.47 -22.98 51.69
N LEU A 6 26.56 -22.03 51.56
CA LEU A 6 25.40 -22.10 50.69
C LEU A 6 25.82 -21.59 49.31
N LEU A 7 25.92 -22.49 48.32
CA LEU A 7 26.09 -22.10 46.91
C LEU A 7 24.73 -21.66 46.39
N LEU A 8 24.58 -20.38 46.07
CA LEU A 8 23.49 -19.88 45.27
C LEU A 8 23.77 -20.21 43.81
N LEU A 9 22.98 -21.10 43.21
CA LEU A 9 22.99 -21.42 41.80
C LEU A 9 22.08 -20.40 41.08
N SER A 10 22.69 -19.39 40.42
CA SER A 10 21.98 -18.46 39.59
C SER A 10 21.67 -19.16 38.26
N ILE A 11 20.39 -19.50 38.02
CA ILE A 11 19.95 -20.00 36.75
C ILE A 11 19.80 -18.78 35.82
N LEU A 12 20.74 -18.64 34.88
CA LEU A 12 20.68 -17.69 33.79
C LEU A 12 19.69 -18.22 32.74
N LEU A 13 18.47 -17.69 32.71
CA LEU A 13 17.51 -17.97 31.66
C LEU A 13 17.96 -17.21 30.40
N LEU A 14 18.61 -17.90 29.47
CA LEU A 14 18.83 -17.37 28.11
C LEU A 14 17.50 -17.51 27.35
N VAL A 15 16.78 -16.40 27.24
CA VAL A 15 15.69 -16.26 26.30
C VAL A 15 16.32 -16.01 24.92
N PHE A 16 16.34 -17.01 24.06
CA PHE A 16 16.62 -16.82 22.64
C PHE A 16 15.39 -16.17 22.04
N ALA A 17 15.39 -14.85 21.91
CA ALA A 17 14.53 -14.17 20.97
C ALA A 17 15.09 -14.50 19.56
N VAL A 18 14.36 -15.26 18.78
CA VAL A 18 14.59 -15.35 17.34
C VAL A 18 14.18 -13.99 16.78
N SER A 19 15.15 -13.10 16.60
CA SER A 19 14.92 -11.86 15.87
C SER A 19 14.87 -12.25 14.39
N CYS A 20 13.73 -12.01 13.75
CA CYS A 20 13.75 -11.69 12.33
C CYS A 20 14.75 -10.55 12.17
N ASP A 21 15.72 -10.69 11.24
CA ASP A 21 16.72 -9.68 10.94
C ASP A 21 16.10 -8.43 10.28
N GLY A 22 15.29 -7.69 11.05
CA GLY A 22 15.09 -6.28 10.85
C GLY A 22 16.11 -5.58 11.73
N GLN A 23 17.02 -4.80 11.19
CA GLN A 23 17.90 -3.96 11.99
C GLN A 23 17.02 -3.12 12.94
N ALA A 24 17.27 -3.22 14.24
CA ALA A 24 16.59 -2.38 15.22
C ALA A 24 16.89 -0.91 14.85
N MET A 25 15.83 -0.09 14.71
CA MET A 25 15.97 1.33 14.45
C MET A 25 16.92 1.97 15.46
N VAL A 26 18.00 2.56 15.00
CA VAL A 26 18.86 3.42 15.82
C VAL A 26 18.10 4.74 15.95
N GLU A 27 17.84 5.21 17.17
CA GLU A 27 17.19 6.49 17.42
C GLU A 27 17.98 7.61 16.72
N GLY A 28 17.36 8.23 15.69
CA GLY A 28 17.92 9.36 14.95
C GLY A 28 18.27 9.11 13.48
N GLU A 29 18.11 7.89 12.95
CA GLU A 29 18.28 7.64 11.52
C GLU A 29 16.98 7.92 10.76
N ASP A 30 17.10 8.59 9.59
CA ASP A 30 15.98 8.82 8.70
C ASP A 30 15.44 7.48 8.19
N SER A 31 14.12 7.38 8.12
CA SER A 31 13.42 6.19 7.62
C SER A 31 12.17 6.58 6.85
N LEU A 32 11.84 5.79 5.84
CA LEU A 32 10.66 6.00 5.01
C LEU A 32 9.78 4.75 5.06
N CYS A 33 8.51 4.93 5.42
CA CYS A 33 7.47 3.93 5.28
C CYS A 33 6.60 4.29 4.08
N VAL A 34 6.48 3.38 3.11
CA VAL A 34 5.53 3.48 2.01
C VAL A 34 4.48 2.40 2.18
N ALA A 35 3.20 2.79 2.16
CA ALA A 35 2.09 1.86 2.29
C ALA A 35 1.11 1.97 1.12
N SER A 36 0.36 0.91 0.88
CA SER A 36 -0.73 0.87 -0.10
C SER A 36 -1.95 0.20 0.53
N TRP A 37 -3.12 0.80 0.33
CA TRP A 37 -4.36 0.29 0.90
C TRP A 37 -5.59 0.68 0.06
N ASN A 38 -6.37 -0.30 -0.33
CA ASN A 38 -7.73 -0.09 -0.80
C ASN A 38 -8.65 0.05 0.42
N VAL A 39 -9.31 1.20 0.58
CA VAL A 39 -10.13 1.52 1.75
C VAL A 39 -11.60 1.10 1.61
N GLN A 40 -11.94 0.36 0.57
CA GLN A 40 -13.30 -0.14 0.29
C GLN A 40 -14.33 1.00 0.22
N ASN A 41 -14.29 1.83 -0.84
CA ASN A 41 -15.28 2.87 -1.10
C ASN A 41 -15.48 3.86 0.06
N LEU A 42 -14.48 4.69 0.34
CA LEU A 42 -14.58 5.72 1.38
C LEU A 42 -15.23 6.98 0.81
N PHE A 43 -16.54 7.10 1.04
CA PHE A 43 -17.41 8.21 0.61
C PHE A 43 -17.72 9.15 1.76
N ASN A 44 -17.78 10.46 1.49
CA ASN A 44 -18.28 11.42 2.43
C ASN A 44 -19.85 11.43 2.45
N ALA A 45 -20.45 12.36 3.15
CA ALA A 45 -21.90 12.47 3.24
C ALA A 45 -22.46 13.67 2.45
N VAL A 46 -21.65 14.24 1.55
CA VAL A 46 -22.02 15.36 0.70
C VAL A 46 -22.34 14.83 -0.69
N LEU A 47 -23.54 15.10 -1.20
CA LEU A 47 -23.91 14.68 -2.54
C LEU A 47 -23.29 15.62 -3.57
N ASP A 48 -22.44 15.09 -4.45
CA ASP A 48 -21.88 15.81 -5.60
C ASP A 48 -22.35 15.23 -6.94
N GLY A 49 -23.05 14.09 -6.91
CA GLY A 49 -23.68 13.44 -8.07
C GLY A 49 -22.87 12.29 -8.65
N SER A 50 -21.69 12.00 -8.08
CA SER A 50 -20.84 10.87 -8.50
C SER A 50 -21.01 9.63 -7.63
N GLU A 51 -21.70 9.75 -6.49
CA GLU A 51 -21.81 8.69 -5.50
C GLU A 51 -22.54 7.45 -6.03
N TYR A 52 -22.09 6.29 -5.61
CA TYR A 52 -22.85 5.06 -5.75
C TYR A 52 -24.16 5.14 -4.97
N ASP A 53 -25.21 4.48 -5.46
CA ASP A 53 -26.55 4.56 -4.84
C ASP A 53 -26.57 4.18 -3.36
N GLU A 54 -25.71 3.27 -2.96
CA GLU A 54 -25.56 2.83 -1.58
C GLU A 54 -24.94 3.88 -0.63
N TYR A 55 -24.27 4.90 -1.18
CA TYR A 55 -23.69 6.00 -0.39
C TYR A 55 -24.52 7.27 -0.43
N LYS A 56 -25.80 7.15 -0.80
CA LYS A 56 -26.77 8.25 -0.74
C LYS A 56 -27.58 8.24 0.54
N PRO A 57 -28.08 9.39 1.02
CA PRO A 57 -28.98 9.46 2.17
C PRO A 57 -30.22 8.60 2.03
N SER A 58 -30.75 8.42 0.81
CA SER A 58 -31.89 7.53 0.50
C SER A 58 -31.61 6.06 0.85
N ALA A 59 -30.34 5.65 0.88
CA ALA A 59 -29.90 4.33 1.29
C ALA A 59 -29.43 4.27 2.77
N GLY A 60 -29.61 5.35 3.52
CA GLY A 60 -29.24 5.44 4.93
C GLY A 60 -27.80 5.89 5.19
N TRP A 61 -27.05 6.31 4.15
CA TRP A 61 -25.73 6.89 4.34
C TRP A 61 -25.84 8.24 5.07
N SER A 62 -24.95 8.50 6.01
CA SER A 62 -25.05 9.67 6.89
C SER A 62 -23.68 10.20 7.29
N GLN A 63 -23.64 11.44 7.78
CA GLN A 63 -22.44 12.06 8.32
C GLN A 63 -21.81 11.21 9.43
N SER A 64 -22.60 10.63 10.33
CA SER A 64 -22.08 9.79 11.41
C SER A 64 -21.49 8.46 10.92
N ALA A 65 -22.03 7.90 9.83
CA ALA A 65 -21.47 6.72 9.19
C ALA A 65 -20.11 7.04 8.55
N TYR A 66 -20.01 8.17 7.86
CA TYR A 66 -18.76 8.67 7.29
C TYR A 66 -17.70 8.91 8.37
N GLU A 67 -18.03 9.62 9.45
CA GLU A 67 -17.11 9.88 10.56
C GLU A 67 -16.61 8.58 11.22
N SER A 68 -17.48 7.58 11.35
CA SER A 68 -17.10 6.25 11.83
C SER A 68 -16.08 5.58 10.90
N ARG A 69 -16.29 5.67 9.58
CA ARG A 69 -15.36 5.17 8.55
C ARG A 69 -14.01 5.87 8.64
N LEU A 70 -13.99 7.19 8.69
CA LEU A 70 -12.76 7.98 8.85
C LEU A 70 -12.00 7.59 10.12
N SER A 71 -12.71 7.49 11.26
CA SER A 71 -12.10 7.09 12.52
C SER A 71 -11.47 5.69 12.43
N ASN A 72 -12.16 4.73 11.79
CA ASN A 72 -11.64 3.39 11.64
C ASN A 72 -10.42 3.35 10.69
N ALA A 73 -10.47 4.06 9.57
CA ALA A 73 -9.35 4.17 8.65
C ALA A 73 -8.12 4.80 9.33
N SER A 74 -8.33 5.88 10.09
CA SER A 74 -7.28 6.53 10.88
C SER A 74 -6.58 5.57 11.85
N LYS A 75 -7.35 4.76 12.59
CA LYS A 75 -6.79 3.76 13.52
C LYS A 75 -5.93 2.72 12.79
N VAL A 76 -6.37 2.26 11.62
CA VAL A 76 -5.63 1.26 10.84
C VAL A 76 -4.31 1.83 10.33
N LEU A 77 -4.31 3.06 9.81
CA LEU A 77 -3.07 3.74 9.42
C LEU A 77 -2.13 3.98 10.61
N GLY A 78 -2.67 4.09 11.81
CA GLY A 78 -1.87 4.18 13.04
C GLY A 78 -1.12 2.89 13.42
N TYR A 79 -1.41 1.74 12.78
CA TYR A 79 -0.66 0.49 12.94
C TYR A 79 0.52 0.36 11.95
N LEU A 80 0.74 1.31 11.07
CA LEU A 80 1.93 1.31 10.21
C LEU A 80 3.20 1.34 11.07
N PRO A 81 4.30 0.68 10.61
CA PRO A 81 5.55 0.68 11.36
C PRO A 81 6.07 2.12 11.56
N SER A 82 6.74 2.34 12.69
CA SER A 82 7.32 3.64 13.01
C SER A 82 8.37 4.04 11.97
N ALA A 83 8.27 5.26 11.47
CA ALA A 83 9.21 5.86 10.52
C ALA A 83 9.28 7.37 10.73
N THR A 84 10.32 8.02 10.20
CA THR A 84 10.43 9.49 10.22
C THR A 84 9.64 10.14 9.10
N SER A 85 9.37 9.39 8.02
CA SER A 85 8.62 9.86 6.86
C SER A 85 7.65 8.79 6.37
N TYR A 86 6.48 9.24 5.87
CA TYR A 86 5.43 8.35 5.40
C TYR A 86 4.88 8.79 4.04
N ILE A 87 4.62 7.82 3.18
CA ILE A 87 3.85 7.97 1.94
C ILE A 87 2.82 6.84 1.91
N VAL A 88 1.55 7.15 1.70
CA VAL A 88 0.48 6.15 1.62
C VAL A 88 -0.32 6.33 0.34
N VAL A 89 -0.46 5.26 -0.43
CA VAL A 89 -1.36 5.17 -1.57
C VAL A 89 -2.70 4.62 -1.08
N LEU A 90 -3.77 5.34 -1.35
CA LEU A 90 -5.14 4.97 -1.00
C LEU A 90 -5.96 4.78 -2.27
N ASN A 91 -6.59 3.62 -2.40
CA ASN A 91 -7.55 3.34 -3.46
C ASN A 91 -8.98 3.41 -2.92
N GLU A 92 -9.93 3.72 -3.82
CA GLU A 92 -11.37 3.84 -3.52
C GLU A 92 -11.70 5.00 -2.57
N ILE A 93 -11.01 6.11 -2.74
CA ILE A 93 -11.36 7.41 -2.15
C ILE A 93 -12.33 8.11 -3.10
N GLU A 94 -13.43 8.66 -2.57
CA GLU A 94 -14.42 9.37 -3.39
C GLU A 94 -13.82 10.63 -4.04
N ASN A 95 -13.26 11.52 -3.23
CA ASN A 95 -12.79 12.82 -3.70
C ASN A 95 -11.70 13.40 -2.77
N PRO A 96 -11.02 14.52 -3.17
CA PRO A 96 -10.00 15.15 -2.34
C PRO A 96 -10.45 15.60 -0.94
N ASN A 97 -11.73 15.96 -0.76
CA ASN A 97 -12.25 16.36 0.56
C ASN A 97 -12.18 15.21 1.57
N VAL A 98 -12.41 13.97 1.10
CA VAL A 98 -12.27 12.77 1.93
C VAL A 98 -10.84 12.59 2.40
N VAL A 99 -9.85 12.87 1.53
CA VAL A 99 -8.42 12.83 1.90
C VAL A 99 -8.11 13.89 2.94
N GLU A 100 -8.59 15.13 2.73
CA GLU A 100 -8.40 16.22 3.69
C GLU A 100 -9.00 15.93 5.06
N ASP A 101 -10.19 15.33 5.10
CA ASP A 101 -10.82 14.93 6.35
C ASP A 101 -10.03 13.79 7.02
N LEU A 102 -9.59 12.80 6.25
CA LEU A 102 -8.84 11.65 6.77
C LEU A 102 -7.52 12.08 7.43
N ILE A 103 -6.73 12.93 6.77
CA ILE A 103 -5.42 13.34 7.30
C ILE A 103 -5.50 14.26 8.54
N LYS A 104 -6.67 14.83 8.81
CA LYS A 104 -6.92 15.70 9.97
C LYS A 104 -7.43 14.94 11.20
N ILE A 105 -7.82 13.66 11.06
CA ILE A 105 -8.53 12.94 12.13
C ILE A 105 -7.62 11.98 12.89
N GLY A 106 -7.85 11.90 14.21
CA GLY A 106 -7.38 10.83 15.08
C GLY A 106 -5.88 10.65 15.17
N ASP A 107 -5.46 9.40 15.22
CA ASP A 107 -4.07 9.02 15.49
C ASP A 107 -3.12 9.36 14.35
N ILE A 108 -3.61 9.38 13.11
CA ILE A 108 -2.77 9.70 11.95
C ILE A 108 -2.39 11.19 11.88
N SER A 109 -3.09 12.07 12.58
CA SER A 109 -2.66 13.47 12.68
C SER A 109 -1.25 13.59 13.27
N LYS A 110 -0.81 12.61 14.07
CA LYS A 110 0.53 12.54 14.65
C LYS A 110 1.59 12.08 13.64
N ILE A 111 1.20 11.38 12.58
CA ILE A 111 2.09 10.98 11.48
C ILE A 111 2.51 12.20 10.66
N GLY A 112 1.72 13.28 10.68
CA GLY A 112 2.06 14.53 10.03
C GLY A 112 1.83 14.51 8.51
N PHE A 113 0.79 13.84 8.04
CA PHE A 113 0.39 13.97 6.64
C PHE A 113 -0.07 15.39 6.35
N HIS A 114 0.62 16.07 5.43
CA HIS A 114 0.35 17.46 5.05
C HIS A 114 0.16 17.64 3.55
N PHE A 115 0.57 16.66 2.76
CA PHE A 115 0.57 16.75 1.30
C PHE A 115 -0.24 15.61 0.72
N TYR A 116 -0.96 15.87 -0.36
CA TYR A 116 -1.67 14.83 -1.10
C TYR A 116 -1.81 15.18 -2.58
N ALA A 117 -2.02 14.16 -3.39
CA ALA A 117 -2.41 14.24 -4.79
C ALA A 117 -3.47 13.18 -5.07
N CYS A 118 -4.42 13.47 -5.94
CA CYS A 118 -5.50 12.56 -6.30
C CYS A 118 -5.64 12.45 -7.82
N ALA A 119 -6.07 11.27 -8.28
CA ALA A 119 -6.44 11.03 -9.67
C ALA A 119 -7.64 10.09 -9.76
N GLY A 120 -8.60 10.45 -10.60
CA GLY A 120 -9.80 9.66 -10.89
C GLY A 120 -10.17 9.77 -12.36
N MET A 121 -11.12 8.96 -12.80
CA MET A 121 -11.75 9.08 -14.10
C MET A 121 -12.76 10.24 -14.10
N ASP A 122 -12.94 10.87 -15.25
CA ASP A 122 -14.04 11.83 -15.43
C ASP A 122 -15.39 11.14 -15.20
N GLY A 123 -16.18 11.68 -14.25
CA GLY A 123 -17.46 11.09 -13.85
C GLY A 123 -17.36 9.76 -13.09
N GLY A 124 -16.15 9.34 -12.71
CA GLY A 124 -15.93 8.17 -11.85
C GLY A 124 -16.19 8.49 -10.38
N ALA A 125 -16.81 7.54 -9.67
CA ALA A 125 -17.19 7.71 -8.26
C ALA A 125 -16.03 7.57 -7.28
N ILE A 126 -14.91 6.99 -7.70
CA ILE A 126 -13.75 6.72 -6.84
C ILE A 126 -12.44 7.10 -7.51
N GLN A 127 -11.48 7.50 -6.69
CA GLN A 127 -10.17 7.97 -7.08
C GLN A 127 -9.06 7.17 -6.38
N THR A 128 -7.84 7.34 -6.87
CA THR A 128 -6.61 6.96 -6.17
C THR A 128 -5.98 8.22 -5.59
N ALA A 129 -5.52 8.14 -4.35
CA ALA A 129 -4.84 9.23 -3.67
C ALA A 129 -3.46 8.80 -3.20
N VAL A 130 -2.52 9.75 -3.19
CA VAL A 130 -1.23 9.64 -2.50
C VAL A 130 -1.23 10.68 -1.39
N VAL A 131 -1.05 10.26 -0.14
CA VAL A 131 -0.88 11.16 1.01
C VAL A 131 0.55 11.03 1.55
N SER A 132 1.14 12.14 2.00
CA SER A 132 2.53 12.17 2.39
C SER A 132 2.81 13.11 3.57
N SER A 133 3.76 12.72 4.42
CA SER A 133 4.35 13.59 5.45
C SER A 133 5.50 14.46 4.89
N ILE A 134 6.04 14.11 3.72
CA ILE A 134 7.08 14.88 3.04
C ILE A 134 6.52 15.63 1.82
N PRO A 135 7.12 16.77 1.43
CA PRO A 135 6.59 17.59 0.35
C PRO A 135 6.54 16.87 -1.00
N ILE A 136 5.38 16.93 -1.66
CA ILE A 136 5.23 16.51 -3.04
C ILE A 136 5.89 17.56 -3.95
N LYS A 137 6.84 17.13 -4.78
CA LYS A 137 7.52 17.99 -5.75
C LYS A 137 6.66 18.25 -6.97
N GLY A 138 5.96 17.22 -7.43
CA GLY A 138 5.08 17.28 -8.59
C GLY A 138 4.17 16.07 -8.68
N ALA A 139 3.05 16.23 -9.38
CA ALA A 139 2.14 15.14 -9.67
C ALA A 139 1.68 15.23 -11.14
N ARG A 140 1.54 14.08 -11.77
CA ARG A 140 1.03 13.93 -13.14
C ARG A 140 0.01 12.81 -13.22
N ILE A 141 -1.00 13.01 -14.06
CA ILE A 141 -2.05 12.01 -14.32
C ILE A 141 -1.81 11.45 -15.71
N HIS A 142 -1.69 10.13 -15.81
CA HIS A 142 -1.49 9.42 -17.05
C HIS A 142 -2.75 8.61 -17.37
N SER A 143 -3.40 8.96 -18.48
CA SER A 143 -4.55 8.20 -18.97
C SER A 143 -4.12 6.83 -19.48
N VAL A 144 -4.93 5.82 -19.22
CA VAL A 144 -4.79 4.47 -19.81
C VAL A 144 -5.72 4.35 -21.02
N SER A 145 -7.02 4.44 -20.77
CA SER A 145 -8.09 4.53 -21.78
C SER A 145 -9.29 5.24 -21.16
N ASP A 146 -10.32 5.54 -21.97
CA ASP A 146 -11.48 6.31 -21.52
C ASP A 146 -12.31 5.61 -20.43
N ASP A 147 -12.18 4.29 -20.31
CA ASP A 147 -12.95 3.46 -19.37
C ASP A 147 -12.08 2.79 -18.31
N GLN A 148 -10.87 3.28 -18.11
CA GLN A 148 -9.95 2.80 -17.07
C GLN A 148 -9.46 3.95 -16.20
N ARG A 149 -9.19 3.64 -14.93
CA ARG A 149 -8.62 4.59 -13.98
C ARG A 149 -7.24 5.01 -14.44
N PRO A 150 -6.92 6.31 -14.33
CA PRO A 150 -5.59 6.80 -14.66
C PRO A 150 -4.54 6.33 -13.65
N ILE A 151 -3.28 6.42 -14.05
CA ILE A 151 -2.13 6.22 -13.17
C ILE A 151 -1.71 7.59 -12.63
N LEU A 152 -1.56 7.71 -11.32
CA LEU A 152 -1.07 8.91 -10.68
C LEU A 152 0.43 8.77 -10.42
N GLU A 153 1.23 9.58 -11.12
CA GLU A 153 2.67 9.75 -10.87
C GLU A 153 2.86 10.85 -9.84
N VAL A 154 3.60 10.58 -8.77
CA VAL A 154 3.97 11.57 -7.76
C VAL A 154 5.48 11.57 -7.57
N GLU A 155 6.11 12.74 -7.75
CA GLU A 155 7.54 12.98 -7.58
C GLU A 155 7.83 13.56 -6.21
N PHE A 156 8.84 13.01 -5.54
CA PHE A 156 9.42 13.51 -4.30
C PHE A 156 10.90 13.80 -4.51
N ASP A 157 11.35 14.93 -3.96
CA ASP A 157 12.75 15.31 -3.95
C ASP A 157 13.24 15.21 -2.51
N THR A 158 14.03 14.19 -2.21
CA THR A 158 14.48 13.90 -0.86
C THR A 158 15.99 14.12 -0.72
N SER A 159 16.48 14.20 0.52
CA SER A 159 17.92 14.29 0.80
C SER A 159 18.71 13.07 0.30
N TYR A 160 18.02 11.97 0.02
CA TYR A 160 18.59 10.68 -0.41
C TYR A 160 18.28 10.36 -1.87
N GLY A 161 17.94 11.38 -2.67
CA GLY A 161 17.63 11.25 -4.08
C GLY A 161 16.14 11.37 -4.40
N LYS A 162 15.85 11.26 -5.69
CA LYS A 162 14.48 11.34 -6.18
C LYS A 162 13.75 10.02 -5.97
N LEU A 163 12.50 10.14 -5.57
CA LEU A 163 11.56 9.04 -5.40
C LEU A 163 10.31 9.32 -6.23
N PHE A 164 9.83 8.32 -6.94
CA PHE A 164 8.58 8.37 -7.70
C PHE A 164 7.63 7.29 -7.23
N ILE A 165 6.38 7.67 -6.98
CA ILE A 165 5.27 6.75 -6.75
C ILE A 165 4.40 6.72 -8.01
N LEU A 166 4.19 5.54 -8.57
CA LEU A 166 3.16 5.27 -9.57
C LEU A 166 1.99 4.61 -8.85
N ALA A 167 1.02 5.43 -8.46
CA ALA A 167 -0.16 4.95 -7.76
C ALA A 167 -1.19 4.43 -8.76
N VAL A 168 -1.64 3.19 -8.56
CA VAL A 168 -2.49 2.44 -9.47
C VAL A 168 -3.75 1.91 -8.79
N HIS A 169 -4.82 1.74 -9.56
CA HIS A 169 -5.97 0.95 -9.20
C HIS A 169 -6.51 0.30 -10.46
N PHE A 170 -6.05 -0.91 -10.74
CA PHE A 170 -6.36 -1.59 -11.99
C PHE A 170 -7.81 -2.08 -12.04
N LYS A 171 -8.25 -2.49 -13.23
CA LYS A 171 -9.62 -2.97 -13.47
C LYS A 171 -9.91 -4.20 -12.61
N SER A 172 -11.00 -4.14 -11.82
CA SER A 172 -11.46 -5.26 -11.01
C SER A 172 -11.88 -6.48 -11.83
N ASN A 173 -11.89 -7.66 -11.19
CA ASN A 173 -12.33 -8.91 -11.77
C ASN A 173 -13.86 -9.01 -11.97
N ILE A 174 -14.63 -7.97 -11.60
CA ILE A 174 -16.08 -7.91 -11.82
C ILE A 174 -16.35 -7.92 -13.32
N GLY A 175 -17.11 -8.90 -13.76
CA GLY A 175 -17.38 -9.17 -15.17
C GLY A 175 -16.59 -10.34 -15.75
N GLY A 176 -15.73 -10.97 -14.93
CA GLY A 176 -14.89 -12.11 -15.28
C GLY A 176 -13.40 -11.78 -15.29
N GLN A 177 -12.59 -12.65 -14.69
CA GLN A 177 -11.15 -12.43 -14.60
C GLN A 177 -10.50 -12.37 -15.98
N SER A 178 -10.83 -13.31 -16.85
CA SER A 178 -10.28 -13.39 -18.20
C SER A 178 -10.74 -12.20 -19.08
N GLU A 179 -12.01 -11.82 -18.97
CA GLU A 179 -12.61 -10.73 -19.74
C GLU A 179 -12.03 -9.37 -19.39
N THR A 180 -11.59 -9.20 -18.15
CA THR A 180 -11.00 -7.96 -17.64
C THR A 180 -9.47 -7.94 -17.69
N ALA A 181 -8.81 -9.08 -17.91
CA ALA A 181 -7.36 -9.21 -17.94
C ALA A 181 -6.68 -8.26 -18.93
N VAL A 182 -7.25 -8.11 -20.15
CA VAL A 182 -6.71 -7.22 -21.18
C VAL A 182 -6.56 -5.79 -20.66
N LYS A 183 -7.54 -5.29 -19.89
CA LYS A 183 -7.50 -3.93 -19.33
C LYS A 183 -6.40 -3.79 -18.27
N ARG A 184 -6.18 -4.81 -17.44
CA ARG A 184 -5.06 -4.78 -16.48
C ARG A 184 -3.71 -4.77 -17.18
N VAL A 185 -3.58 -5.52 -18.29
CA VAL A 185 -2.37 -5.53 -19.13
C VAL A 185 -2.11 -4.17 -19.75
N GLU A 186 -3.15 -3.50 -20.27
CA GLU A 186 -3.02 -2.14 -20.80
C GLU A 186 -2.51 -1.19 -19.73
N SER A 187 -3.10 -1.21 -18.53
CA SER A 187 -2.65 -0.39 -17.39
C SER A 187 -1.19 -0.70 -17.03
N ALA A 188 -0.83 -1.98 -16.92
CA ALA A 188 0.54 -2.41 -16.63
C ALA A 188 1.54 -1.96 -17.72
N SER A 189 1.12 -1.94 -18.99
CA SER A 189 1.94 -1.48 -20.12
C SER A 189 2.21 0.02 -20.02
N VAL A 190 1.22 0.81 -19.62
CA VAL A 190 1.37 2.25 -19.38
C VAL A 190 2.31 2.50 -18.19
N VAL A 191 2.16 1.75 -17.08
CA VAL A 191 3.09 1.81 -15.93
C VAL A 191 4.53 1.56 -16.38
N ARG A 192 4.76 0.53 -17.20
CA ARG A 192 6.09 0.23 -17.75
C ARG A 192 6.64 1.37 -18.58
N GLN A 193 5.82 1.97 -19.42
CA GLN A 193 6.23 3.10 -20.26
C GLN A 193 6.64 4.30 -19.40
N ILE A 194 5.81 4.68 -18.42
CA ILE A 194 6.06 5.78 -17.51
C ILE A 194 7.35 5.53 -16.72
N SER A 195 7.49 4.36 -16.11
CA SER A 195 8.65 4.04 -15.28
C SER A 195 9.95 4.07 -16.05
N ARG A 196 9.97 3.58 -17.30
CA ARG A 196 11.13 3.67 -18.18
C ARG A 196 11.49 5.11 -18.52
N GLN A 197 10.49 5.95 -18.77
CA GLN A 197 10.74 7.37 -19.01
C GLN A 197 11.30 8.07 -17.78
N ILE A 198 10.73 7.83 -16.60
CA ILE A 198 11.22 8.36 -15.33
C ILE A 198 12.69 7.97 -15.10
N GLN A 199 13.00 6.68 -15.20
CA GLN A 199 14.37 6.18 -14.98
C GLN A 199 15.37 6.69 -16.02
N LYS A 200 14.95 6.93 -17.25
CA LYS A 200 15.78 7.53 -18.29
C LYS A 200 16.10 8.99 -18.00
N GLU A 201 15.13 9.75 -17.52
CA GLU A 201 15.26 11.18 -17.18
C GLU A 201 15.95 11.41 -15.83
N ASN A 202 15.81 10.45 -14.91
CA ASN A 202 16.35 10.53 -13.56
C ASN A 202 17.12 9.24 -13.21
N PRO A 203 18.34 9.05 -13.75
CA PRO A 203 19.13 7.85 -13.47
C PRO A 203 19.37 7.67 -11.95
N GLY A 204 19.18 6.47 -11.46
CA GLY A 204 19.35 6.14 -10.03
C GLY A 204 18.16 6.52 -9.15
N CYS A 205 17.06 7.06 -9.69
CA CYS A 205 15.88 7.34 -8.88
C CYS A 205 15.19 6.04 -8.41
N LEU A 206 14.64 6.08 -7.21
CA LEU A 206 13.77 5.03 -6.71
C LEU A 206 12.38 5.19 -7.33
N VAL A 207 11.84 4.14 -7.95
CA VAL A 207 10.48 4.09 -8.47
C VAL A 207 9.72 2.98 -7.77
N LEU A 208 8.54 3.30 -7.26
CA LEU A 208 7.62 2.34 -6.64
C LEU A 208 6.30 2.33 -7.43
N VAL A 209 5.74 1.13 -7.67
CA VAL A 209 4.39 0.96 -8.20
C VAL A 209 3.51 0.45 -7.07
N CYS A 210 2.56 1.25 -6.64
CA CYS A 210 1.77 1.00 -5.43
C CYS A 210 0.27 1.03 -5.74
N GLY A 211 -0.47 0.07 -5.26
CA GLY A 211 -1.93 0.08 -5.37
C GLY A 211 -2.55 -1.30 -5.48
N ASP A 212 -3.87 -1.29 -5.60
CA ASP A 212 -4.67 -2.48 -5.89
C ASP A 212 -4.59 -2.81 -7.39
N MET A 213 -3.90 -3.90 -7.71
CA MET A 213 -3.74 -4.39 -9.08
C MET A 213 -4.88 -5.35 -9.49
N ASN A 214 -5.78 -5.68 -8.54
CA ASN A 214 -6.91 -6.60 -8.74
C ASN A 214 -6.50 -7.96 -9.31
N GLU A 215 -5.24 -8.32 -9.19
CA GLU A 215 -4.65 -9.54 -9.71
C GLU A 215 -3.28 -9.78 -9.06
N GLU A 216 -2.91 -11.04 -8.96
CA GLU A 216 -1.55 -11.41 -8.56
C GLU A 216 -0.62 -11.17 -9.76
N CYS A 217 0.30 -10.22 -9.64
CA CYS A 217 1.13 -9.75 -10.76
C CYS A 217 2.12 -10.79 -11.30
N TRP A 218 2.23 -11.96 -10.68
CA TRP A 218 2.99 -13.14 -11.15
C TRP A 218 2.11 -14.25 -11.72
N ASP A 219 0.78 -14.10 -11.69
CA ASP A 219 -0.12 -15.13 -12.21
C ASP A 219 0.14 -15.33 -13.70
N GLU A 220 0.35 -16.59 -14.07
CA GLU A 220 0.67 -16.99 -15.43
C GLU A 220 -0.45 -16.72 -16.44
N ASN A 221 -1.67 -16.49 -15.99
CA ASN A 221 -2.82 -16.16 -16.81
C ASN A 221 -3.14 -14.67 -16.80
N SER A 222 -2.30 -13.86 -16.18
CA SER A 222 -2.53 -12.45 -15.90
C SER A 222 -1.44 -11.52 -16.43
N MET A 223 -1.26 -10.38 -15.77
CA MET A 223 -0.25 -9.37 -16.13
C MET A 223 1.18 -9.90 -16.18
N GLY A 224 1.49 -11.01 -15.47
CA GLY A 224 2.79 -11.66 -15.45
C GLY A 224 3.01 -12.66 -16.57
N ARG A 225 1.96 -13.21 -17.15
CA ARG A 225 2.07 -14.21 -18.19
C ARG A 225 1.69 -13.66 -19.55
N PHE A 226 2.67 -13.40 -20.32
CA PHE A 226 2.43 -13.21 -21.74
C PHE A 226 3.34 -14.09 -22.58
N GLU A 227 2.70 -14.84 -23.47
CA GLU A 227 3.29 -15.33 -24.73
C GLU A 227 3.95 -14.19 -25.53
N TYR A 228 3.79 -12.95 -25.06
CA TYR A 228 4.50 -11.79 -25.58
C TYR A 228 5.80 -11.62 -24.83
N SER A 229 6.90 -11.53 -25.56
CA SER A 229 8.27 -11.32 -25.07
C SER A 229 8.47 -10.11 -24.13
N ASP A 230 7.42 -9.37 -23.86
CA ASP A 230 7.38 -8.12 -23.13
C ASP A 230 6.30 -8.11 -22.05
N CYS A 231 6.43 -8.96 -21.01
CA CYS A 231 5.61 -8.82 -19.81
C CYS A 231 5.67 -7.38 -19.30
N PRO A 232 4.55 -6.66 -19.17
CA PRO A 232 4.54 -5.26 -18.78
C PRO A 232 5.14 -5.02 -17.39
N LEU A 233 4.81 -5.88 -16.42
CA LEU A 233 5.34 -5.83 -15.06
C LEU A 233 6.04 -7.14 -14.74
N LYS A 234 7.26 -7.30 -15.24
CA LYS A 234 8.09 -8.43 -14.88
C LYS A 234 8.49 -8.32 -13.41
N VAL A 235 8.04 -9.26 -12.59
CA VAL A 235 8.32 -9.29 -11.15
C VAL A 235 9.33 -10.37 -10.78
N SER A 236 9.99 -10.20 -9.63
CA SER A 236 10.99 -11.11 -9.09
C SER A 236 10.97 -11.08 -7.55
N ASP A 237 11.42 -12.17 -6.93
CA ASP A 237 11.70 -12.28 -5.50
C ASP A 237 13.03 -11.61 -5.09
N THR A 238 13.77 -11.10 -6.05
CA THR A 238 15.05 -10.41 -5.86
C THR A 238 15.14 -9.13 -6.67
N PHE A 239 16.04 -8.22 -6.27
CA PHE A 239 16.28 -6.96 -6.99
C PHE A 239 17.12 -7.20 -8.24
N LEU A 240 16.47 -7.17 -9.41
CA LEU A 240 17.10 -7.37 -10.71
C LEU A 240 16.89 -6.15 -11.62
N ARG A 241 17.83 -5.93 -12.54
CA ARG A 241 17.87 -4.73 -13.40
C ARG A 241 16.62 -4.49 -14.25
N ASP A 242 16.00 -5.54 -14.74
CA ASP A 242 14.88 -5.45 -15.69
C ASP A 242 13.58 -6.02 -15.11
N SER A 243 13.48 -6.06 -13.77
CA SER A 243 12.30 -6.53 -13.06
C SER A 243 12.01 -5.67 -11.84
N TRP A 244 10.81 -5.83 -11.32
CA TRP A 244 10.36 -5.24 -10.07
C TRP A 244 10.54 -6.26 -8.95
N TYR A 245 11.13 -5.86 -7.84
CA TYR A 245 11.06 -6.66 -6.64
C TYR A 245 9.62 -6.68 -6.12
N CYS A 246 9.10 -7.88 -5.88
CA CYS A 246 7.78 -8.13 -5.32
C CYS A 246 7.94 -8.98 -4.06
N PHE A 247 7.67 -8.39 -2.91
CA PHE A 247 7.84 -9.07 -1.61
C PHE A 247 6.93 -10.29 -1.43
N TRP A 248 5.82 -10.37 -2.13
CA TRP A 248 4.96 -11.56 -2.09
C TRP A 248 5.63 -12.83 -2.63
N LEU A 249 6.60 -12.68 -3.53
CA LEU A 249 7.36 -13.80 -4.11
C LEU A 249 8.49 -14.27 -3.19
N ASP A 250 8.90 -13.47 -2.22
CA ASP A 250 9.98 -13.83 -1.29
C ASP A 250 9.45 -14.75 -0.18
N GLN A 251 9.57 -16.05 -0.39
CA GLN A 251 9.11 -17.09 0.53
C GLN A 251 9.83 -17.05 1.90
N ASN A 252 11.00 -16.40 1.99
CA ASN A 252 11.75 -16.30 3.25
C ASN A 252 11.10 -15.33 4.23
N LEU A 253 10.25 -14.42 3.77
CA LEU A 253 9.60 -13.42 4.62
C LEU A 253 8.52 -14.02 5.54
N GLY A 254 7.93 -15.16 5.17
CA GLY A 254 6.90 -15.81 5.98
C GLY A 254 5.71 -14.89 6.30
N LEU A 255 5.29 -14.08 5.36
CA LEU A 255 4.23 -13.08 5.56
C LEU A 255 2.93 -13.73 6.02
N TRP A 256 2.33 -13.15 7.05
CA TRP A 256 1.02 -13.53 7.54
C TRP A 256 0.07 -12.31 7.48
N PRO A 257 -1.13 -12.45 6.91
CA PRO A 257 -1.86 -13.68 6.56
C PRO A 257 -1.53 -14.31 5.21
N GLY A 258 -0.60 -13.79 4.43
CA GLY A 258 -0.22 -14.36 3.14
C GLY A 258 -1.00 -13.77 1.96
N GLY A 259 -1.74 -12.69 2.18
CA GLY A 259 -2.44 -11.93 1.17
C GLY A 259 -3.02 -10.65 1.74
N SER A 260 -3.45 -9.74 0.90
CA SER A 260 -4.07 -8.47 1.27
C SER A 260 -5.59 -8.45 1.14
N TYR A 261 -6.15 -9.38 0.36
CA TYR A 261 -7.57 -9.49 0.07
C TYR A 261 -8.03 -10.93 0.25
N MET A 262 -9.27 -11.13 0.66
CA MET A 262 -9.83 -12.49 0.79
C MET A 262 -11.04 -12.66 -0.13
N TYR A 263 -10.95 -13.64 -1.03
CA TYR A 263 -12.04 -14.00 -1.94
C TYR A 263 -12.30 -15.51 -1.88
N ASN A 264 -13.56 -15.89 -1.65
CA ASN A 264 -13.96 -17.29 -1.53
C ASN A 264 -13.08 -18.11 -0.55
N GLU A 265 -12.76 -17.54 0.61
CA GLU A 265 -11.91 -18.13 1.64
C GLU A 265 -10.42 -18.30 1.26
N GLU A 266 -10.01 -17.79 0.12
CA GLU A 266 -8.63 -17.77 -0.34
C GLU A 266 -8.02 -16.38 -0.21
N TRP A 267 -6.80 -16.31 0.30
CA TRP A 267 -6.02 -15.08 0.30
C TRP A 267 -5.51 -14.77 -1.12
N LYS A 268 -5.61 -13.49 -1.48
CA LYS A 268 -5.13 -12.93 -2.75
C LYS A 268 -4.20 -11.76 -2.48
N CYS A 269 -3.14 -11.64 -3.28
CA CYS A 269 -2.13 -10.60 -3.16
C CYS A 269 -2.39 -9.48 -4.18
N TYR A 270 -3.54 -8.82 -4.08
CA TYR A 270 -3.97 -7.81 -5.04
C TYR A 270 -3.35 -6.44 -4.79
N ASP A 271 -3.09 -6.11 -3.52
CA ASP A 271 -2.39 -4.87 -3.16
C ASP A 271 -0.89 -5.09 -3.20
N ASN A 272 -0.18 -4.25 -3.95
CA ASN A 272 1.24 -4.39 -4.19
C ASN A 272 2.00 -3.09 -3.95
N ILE A 273 3.29 -3.23 -3.61
CA ILE A 273 4.31 -2.22 -3.68
C ILE A 273 5.48 -2.85 -4.41
N LEU A 274 5.56 -2.63 -5.71
CA LEU A 274 6.65 -3.13 -6.53
C LEU A 274 7.81 -2.13 -6.47
N VAL A 275 9.01 -2.61 -6.16
CA VAL A 275 10.19 -1.77 -5.95
C VAL A 275 11.16 -1.92 -7.11
N SER A 276 11.61 -0.80 -7.68
CA SER A 276 12.66 -0.81 -8.71
C SER A 276 14.01 -1.26 -8.14
N GLN A 277 14.97 -1.61 -9.03
CA GLN A 277 16.31 -2.04 -8.62
C GLN A 277 17.02 -1.01 -7.73
N ALA A 278 16.77 0.28 -7.93
CA ALA A 278 17.34 1.36 -7.11
C ALA A 278 17.00 1.24 -5.61
N GLY A 279 16.02 0.45 -5.24
CA GLY A 279 15.74 0.13 -3.82
C GLY A 279 16.76 -0.83 -3.17
N LYS A 280 17.79 -1.31 -3.90
CA LYS A 280 18.83 -2.19 -3.38
C LYS A 280 20.11 -2.10 -4.22
N ASP A 281 20.55 -0.90 -4.51
CA ASP A 281 21.77 -0.66 -5.32
C ASP A 281 22.94 -0.04 -4.53
N GLY A 282 22.75 0.16 -3.24
CA GLY A 282 23.76 0.72 -2.34
C GLY A 282 23.76 2.25 -2.33
N THR A 283 22.73 2.90 -2.89
CA THR A 283 22.62 4.36 -2.94
C THR A 283 21.21 4.84 -2.59
N GLY A 284 21.10 6.02 -1.99
CA GLY A 284 19.82 6.63 -1.71
C GLY A 284 18.98 5.85 -0.70
N TRP A 285 17.73 5.59 -1.02
CA TRP A 285 16.80 4.82 -0.19
C TRP A 285 16.95 3.33 -0.44
N GLU A 286 17.39 2.58 0.55
CA GLU A 286 17.58 1.14 0.52
C GLU A 286 16.41 0.42 1.17
N TYR A 287 15.82 -0.56 0.48
CA TYR A 287 14.79 -1.44 1.01
C TYR A 287 15.27 -2.16 2.28
N ASN A 288 14.45 -2.14 3.31
CA ASN A 288 14.74 -2.76 4.60
C ASN A 288 13.78 -3.91 4.91
N SER A 289 12.49 -3.63 4.96
CA SER A 289 11.48 -4.63 5.35
C SER A 289 10.13 -4.35 4.71
N CYS A 290 9.23 -5.31 4.81
CA CYS A 290 7.85 -5.19 4.36
C CYS A 290 6.90 -5.93 5.31
N GLY A 291 5.62 -5.71 5.14
CA GLY A 291 4.60 -6.42 5.89
C GLY A 291 3.18 -6.03 5.53
N ILE A 292 2.27 -6.56 6.33
CA ILE A 292 0.82 -6.37 6.20
C ILE A 292 0.30 -5.86 7.53
N VAL A 293 -0.58 -4.88 7.52
CA VAL A 293 -1.31 -4.50 8.74
C VAL A 293 -2.46 -5.50 8.93
N PHE A 294 -2.28 -6.43 9.86
CA PHE A 294 -3.28 -7.46 10.19
C PHE A 294 -3.47 -7.57 11.69
N GLU A 295 -3.80 -6.45 12.32
CA GLU A 295 -4.00 -6.37 13.76
C GLU A 295 -5.14 -5.39 14.13
N GLY A 296 -5.54 -5.42 15.38
CA GLY A 296 -6.55 -4.51 15.90
C GLY A 296 -7.88 -4.63 15.17
N ILE A 297 -8.42 -3.49 14.73
CA ILE A 297 -9.78 -3.39 14.18
C ILE A 297 -9.90 -3.81 12.71
N ILE A 298 -8.79 -4.04 11.99
CA ILE A 298 -8.83 -4.39 10.56
C ILE A 298 -9.22 -5.84 10.33
N LYS A 299 -9.17 -6.67 11.37
CA LYS A 299 -9.48 -8.09 11.27
C LYS A 299 -10.60 -8.53 12.20
N THR A 300 -11.31 -9.55 11.76
CA THR A 300 -12.33 -10.25 12.55
C THR A 300 -11.70 -11.28 13.51
N ALA A 301 -12.49 -11.83 14.43
CA ALA A 301 -12.03 -12.86 15.36
C ALA A 301 -11.61 -14.18 14.64
N ASP A 302 -12.19 -14.46 13.49
CA ASP A 302 -11.87 -15.61 12.63
C ASP A 302 -10.76 -15.32 11.62
N GLN A 303 -9.96 -14.28 11.87
CA GLN A 303 -8.77 -13.91 11.10
C GLN A 303 -9.05 -13.63 9.63
N ARG A 304 -10.08 -12.84 9.35
CA ARG A 304 -10.42 -12.30 8.02
C ARG A 304 -10.34 -10.79 8.02
N PRO A 305 -10.18 -10.12 6.86
CA PRO A 305 -10.35 -8.67 6.79
C PRO A 305 -11.74 -8.29 7.31
N PHE A 306 -11.81 -7.25 8.13
CA PHE A 306 -13.08 -6.76 8.64
C PHE A 306 -13.69 -5.78 7.66
N SER A 307 -14.23 -6.32 6.58
CA SER A 307 -14.91 -5.57 5.53
C SER A 307 -15.96 -4.60 6.10
N TRP A 308 -16.08 -3.45 5.48
CA TRP A 308 -17.12 -2.49 5.85
C TRP A 308 -18.51 -3.03 5.50
N ASP A 309 -19.33 -3.20 6.53
CA ASP A 309 -20.75 -3.52 6.40
C ASP A 309 -21.59 -2.28 6.62
N ARG A 310 -22.11 -1.73 5.53
CA ARG A 310 -22.91 -0.53 5.53
C ARG A 310 -24.23 -0.69 6.33
N SER A 311 -24.85 -1.86 6.31
CA SER A 311 -26.11 -2.13 7.00
C SER A 311 -25.95 -2.13 8.52
N LEU A 312 -24.80 -2.53 9.00
CA LEU A 312 -24.44 -2.62 10.41
C LEU A 312 -23.57 -1.44 10.87
N LEU A 313 -23.16 -0.55 9.95
CA LEU A 313 -22.23 0.57 10.18
C LEU A 313 -20.98 0.14 10.96
N ARG A 314 -20.39 -0.99 10.57
CA ARG A 314 -19.21 -1.55 11.21
C ARG A 314 -18.25 -2.17 10.20
N GLY A 315 -17.01 -2.35 10.63
CA GLY A 315 -15.95 -2.88 9.79
C GLY A 315 -14.98 -1.77 9.37
N VAL A 316 -14.11 -2.11 8.47
CA VAL A 316 -13.03 -1.21 8.00
C VAL A 316 -12.85 -1.30 6.50
N SER A 317 -12.27 -2.40 6.01
CA SER A 317 -12.05 -2.68 4.59
C SER A 317 -11.95 -4.20 4.37
N ASP A 318 -12.32 -4.64 3.18
CA ASP A 318 -12.09 -6.01 2.68
C ASP A 318 -10.64 -6.22 2.21
N HIS A 319 -9.83 -5.15 2.15
CA HIS A 319 -8.40 -5.18 1.91
C HIS A 319 -7.58 -4.83 3.15
N LEU A 320 -6.38 -5.37 3.24
CA LEU A 320 -5.39 -5.08 4.27
C LEU A 320 -4.32 -4.13 3.73
N PRO A 321 -3.88 -3.11 4.51
CA PRO A 321 -2.74 -2.31 4.11
C PRO A 321 -1.47 -3.16 4.00
N VAL A 322 -0.72 -2.99 2.92
CA VAL A 322 0.63 -3.51 2.76
C VAL A 322 1.62 -2.37 2.88
N TRP A 323 2.83 -2.65 3.36
CA TRP A 323 3.84 -1.62 3.56
C TRP A 323 5.25 -2.13 3.29
N VAL A 324 6.13 -1.22 2.93
CA VAL A 324 7.57 -1.41 2.84
C VAL A 324 8.28 -0.28 3.59
N THR A 325 9.45 -0.57 4.15
CA THR A 325 10.30 0.46 4.77
C THR A 325 11.65 0.55 4.05
N PHE A 326 12.20 1.76 4.10
CA PHE A 326 13.52 2.07 3.55
C PHE A 326 14.34 2.81 4.59
N PHE A 327 15.66 2.60 4.55
CA PHE A 327 16.64 3.43 5.21
C PHE A 327 17.59 4.07 4.18
N PRO A 328 18.17 5.22 4.46
CA PRO A 328 19.17 5.77 3.58
C PRO A 328 20.43 4.89 3.58
N SER A 329 21.03 4.73 2.39
CA SER A 329 22.38 4.19 2.27
C SER A 329 23.37 5.16 2.94
N VAL A 330 24.24 4.63 3.79
CA VAL A 330 25.28 5.38 4.52
C VAL A 330 26.51 5.55 3.65
#